data_0ea9cc83c4550c728a016f1c90ba5d09
#
_entry.id   0ea9cc83c4550c728a016f1c90ba5d09
#
_cell.length_a   1.000
_cell.length_b   1.000
_cell.length_c   1.000
_cell.angle_alpha   90.00
_cell.angle_beta   90.00
_cell.angle_gamma   90.00
#
_symmetry.space_group_name_H-M   'P 1'
#
loop_
_entity.id
_entity.type
_entity.pdbx_description
1 polymer ?
#
loop_
_entity_poly.entity_id
_entity_poly.type
_entity_poly.pdbx_seq_one_letter_code
_entity_poly.pdbx_strand_id
1 'polypeptide(L)'
;MTKDFNSLWQKYGTFGILIIVMFVFGVGQPGLFFSFDNITQIILQSSVNILIACGVFFAILIAGIDLSVGSVIALTGMLTGKLLVSGMNPVLAILIGGIFAGAAIGALNGLLVN
;
A
#
# COMPACT_ATOMS: atom_id res chain seq x y z
N MET A 1 -37.07 -2.45 -10.77
CA MET A 1 -36.47 -1.76 -9.61
C MET A 1 -35.25 -2.47 -9.00
N THR A 2 -35.21 -3.81 -8.93
CA THR A 2 -34.05 -4.53 -8.34
C THR A 2 -32.82 -4.61 -9.23
N LYS A 3 -32.99 -4.66 -10.56
CA LYS A 3 -31.86 -4.71 -11.52
C LYS A 3 -31.07 -3.39 -11.57
N ASP A 4 -31.77 -2.27 -11.50
CA ASP A 4 -31.14 -0.94 -11.56
C ASP A 4 -30.39 -0.62 -10.26
N PHE A 5 -30.93 -1.03 -9.11
CA PHE A 5 -30.24 -0.87 -7.81
C PHE A 5 -28.95 -1.70 -7.75
N ASN A 6 -28.99 -2.96 -8.20
CA ASN A 6 -27.79 -3.80 -8.21
C ASN A 6 -26.69 -3.27 -9.14
N SER A 7 -27.06 -2.73 -10.30
CA SER A 7 -26.10 -2.15 -11.24
C SER A 7 -25.48 -0.86 -10.71
N LEU A 8 -26.27 -0.02 -10.06
CA LEU A 8 -25.79 1.20 -9.41
C LEU A 8 -24.91 0.87 -8.21
N TRP A 9 -25.28 -0.12 -7.41
CA TRP A 9 -24.49 -0.57 -6.26
C TRP A 9 -23.13 -1.15 -6.68
N GLN A 10 -23.09 -1.96 -7.72
CA GLN A 10 -21.84 -2.50 -8.27
C GLN A 10 -20.92 -1.39 -8.81
N LYS A 11 -21.49 -0.33 -9.37
CA LYS A 11 -20.72 0.77 -9.98
C LYS A 11 -20.25 1.81 -8.95
N TYR A 12 -21.09 2.14 -7.97
CA TYR A 12 -20.85 3.25 -7.05
C TYR A 12 -20.81 2.85 -5.56
N GLY A 13 -21.04 1.60 -5.23
CA GLY A 13 -21.15 1.14 -3.84
C GLY A 13 -19.90 1.46 -3.01
N THR A 14 -18.70 1.24 -3.56
CA THR A 14 -17.44 1.57 -2.88
C THR A 14 -17.31 3.06 -2.59
N PHE A 15 -17.68 3.92 -3.55
CA PHE A 15 -17.69 5.37 -3.36
C PHE A 15 -18.75 5.79 -2.34
N GLY A 16 -19.93 5.16 -2.37
CA GLY A 16 -20.98 5.41 -1.40
C GLY A 16 -20.56 5.10 0.03
N ILE A 17 -19.94 3.93 0.24
CA ILE A 17 -19.38 3.54 1.55
C ILE A 17 -18.30 4.54 1.99
N LEU A 18 -17.39 4.92 1.09
CA LEU A 18 -16.35 5.90 1.41
C LEU A 18 -16.95 7.23 1.90
N ILE A 19 -17.95 7.75 1.18
CA ILE A 19 -18.63 9.00 1.56
C ILE A 19 -19.33 8.86 2.92
N ILE A 20 -20.00 7.74 3.17
CA ILE A 20 -20.66 7.50 4.47
C ILE A 20 -19.61 7.46 5.59
N VAL A 21 -18.52 6.76 5.42
CA VAL A 21 -17.43 6.68 6.40
C VAL A 21 -16.84 8.06 6.66
N MET A 22 -16.53 8.82 5.60
CA MET A 22 -16.03 10.19 5.74
C MET A 22 -17.02 11.11 6.47
N PHE A 23 -18.32 10.98 6.19
CA PHE A 23 -19.35 11.75 6.86
C PHE A 23 -19.45 11.41 8.35
N VAL A 24 -19.49 10.11 8.69
CA VAL A 24 -19.58 9.66 10.09
C VAL A 24 -18.40 10.16 10.92
N PHE A 25 -17.17 10.00 10.43
CA PHE A 25 -15.98 10.45 11.15
C PHE A 25 -15.82 11.98 11.11
N GLY A 26 -16.17 12.61 10.00
CA GLY A 26 -16.11 14.05 9.85
C GLY A 26 -17.08 14.80 10.77
N VAL A 27 -18.28 14.26 11.00
CA VAL A 27 -19.26 14.84 11.94
C VAL A 27 -18.95 14.43 13.38
N GLY A 28 -18.50 13.18 13.60
CA GLY A 28 -18.22 12.67 14.93
C GLY A 28 -17.02 13.35 15.61
N GLN A 29 -15.98 13.68 14.86
CA GLN A 29 -14.75 14.28 15.39
C GLN A 29 -14.14 15.28 14.38
N PRO A 30 -14.82 16.39 14.08
CA PRO A 30 -14.42 17.30 13.00
C PRO A 30 -13.03 17.91 13.23
N GLY A 31 -12.67 18.22 14.47
CA GLY A 31 -11.39 18.82 14.81
C GLY A 31 -10.20 17.88 14.63
N LEU A 32 -10.41 16.57 14.76
CA LEU A 32 -9.37 15.56 14.49
C LEU A 32 -9.40 15.12 13.03
N PHE A 33 -10.57 14.82 12.49
CA PHE A 33 -10.71 14.27 11.15
C PHE A 33 -10.18 15.20 10.06
N PHE A 34 -10.51 16.49 10.15
CA PHE A 34 -10.05 17.52 9.21
C PHE A 34 -8.77 18.24 9.66
N SER A 35 -8.07 17.73 10.69
CA SER A 35 -6.78 18.29 11.07
C SER A 35 -5.75 18.09 9.96
N PHE A 36 -4.83 19.06 9.83
CA PHE A 36 -3.75 18.99 8.85
C PHE A 36 -2.89 17.72 9.04
N ASP A 37 -2.62 17.34 10.29
CA ASP A 37 -1.85 16.15 10.61
C ASP A 37 -2.55 14.87 10.14
N ASN A 38 -3.86 14.73 10.39
CA ASN A 38 -4.61 13.55 9.96
C ASN A 38 -4.69 13.46 8.43
N ILE A 39 -4.96 14.56 7.74
CA ILE A 39 -5.00 14.59 6.27
C ILE A 39 -3.62 14.22 5.70
N THR A 40 -2.55 14.75 6.26
CA THR A 40 -1.19 14.41 5.85
C THR A 40 -0.90 12.93 6.05
N GLN A 41 -1.29 12.35 7.19
CA GLN A 41 -1.13 10.92 7.48
C GLN A 41 -1.93 10.05 6.51
N ILE A 42 -3.17 10.42 6.19
CA ILE A 42 -3.99 9.70 5.20
C ILE A 42 -3.30 9.70 3.83
N ILE A 43 -2.78 10.84 3.37
CA ILE A 43 -2.09 10.96 2.10
C ILE A 43 -0.81 10.11 2.09
N LEU A 44 0.01 10.17 3.15
CA LEU A 44 1.22 9.38 3.27
C LEU A 44 0.94 7.88 3.24
N GLN A 45 -0.02 7.39 4.03
CA GLN A 45 -0.39 5.98 4.05
C GLN A 45 -0.99 5.53 2.72
N SER A 46 -1.80 6.37 2.09
CA SER A 46 -2.38 6.08 0.77
C SER A 46 -1.30 6.01 -0.32
N SER A 47 -0.28 6.87 -0.27
CA SER A 47 0.81 6.85 -1.25
C SER A 47 1.62 5.54 -1.20
N VAL A 48 1.89 5.02 -0.01
CA VAL A 48 2.55 3.71 0.17
C VAL A 48 1.68 2.60 -0.42
N ASN A 49 0.39 2.58 -0.11
CA ASN A 49 -0.53 1.57 -0.66
C ASN A 49 -0.65 1.64 -2.19
N ILE A 50 -0.64 2.84 -2.77
CA ILE A 50 -0.65 3.03 -4.23
C ILE A 50 0.62 2.45 -4.86
N LEU A 51 1.80 2.68 -4.28
CA LEU A 51 3.06 2.11 -4.78
C LEU A 51 3.03 0.57 -4.73
N ILE A 52 2.55 0.00 -3.64
CA ILE A 52 2.38 -1.46 -3.50
C ILE A 52 1.39 -1.98 -4.56
N ALA A 53 0.25 -1.33 -4.73
CA ALA A 53 -0.76 -1.71 -5.71
C ALA A 53 -0.22 -1.65 -7.14
N CYS A 54 0.58 -0.65 -7.49
CA CYS A 54 1.27 -0.58 -8.77
C CYS A 54 2.23 -1.76 -8.97
N GLY A 55 3.02 -2.12 -7.96
CA GLY A 55 3.92 -3.28 -8.02
C GLY A 55 3.17 -4.59 -8.26
N VAL A 56 2.09 -4.82 -7.50
CA VAL A 56 1.21 -5.98 -7.66
C VAL A 56 0.55 -6.01 -9.04
N PHE A 57 0.11 -4.86 -9.53
CA PHE A 57 -0.48 -4.74 -10.86
C PHE A 57 0.47 -5.21 -11.96
N PHE A 58 1.74 -4.81 -11.93
CA PHE A 58 2.74 -5.28 -12.89
C PHE A 58 3.02 -6.78 -12.74
N ALA A 59 3.06 -7.30 -11.51
CA ALA A 59 3.22 -8.74 -11.28
C ALA A 59 2.08 -9.56 -11.90
N ILE A 60 0.83 -9.11 -11.73
CA ILE A 60 -0.35 -9.75 -12.32
C ILE A 60 -0.32 -9.71 -13.85
N LEU A 61 0.16 -8.62 -14.45
CA LEU A 61 0.26 -8.49 -15.91
C LEU A 61 1.24 -9.48 -16.54
N ILE A 62 2.29 -9.87 -15.80
CA ILE A 62 3.37 -10.71 -16.37
C ILE A 62 3.06 -12.20 -16.27
N ALA A 63 2.52 -12.71 -15.19
CA ALA A 63 2.35 -14.16 -15.04
C ALA A 63 1.41 -14.66 -13.94
N GLY A 64 0.73 -13.83 -13.19
CA GLY A 64 -0.16 -14.36 -12.19
C GLY A 64 -0.14 -13.68 -10.83
N ILE A 65 -0.67 -14.35 -9.84
CA ILE A 65 -0.83 -13.83 -8.49
C ILE A 65 0.49 -13.95 -7.73
N ASP A 66 1.13 -12.82 -7.44
CA ASP A 66 2.33 -12.80 -6.59
C ASP A 66 1.91 -12.71 -5.10
N LEU A 67 1.95 -13.84 -4.44
CA LEU A 67 1.68 -13.95 -3.00
C LEU A 67 2.88 -13.53 -2.14
N SER A 68 4.04 -13.25 -2.74
CA SER A 68 5.27 -12.91 -2.01
C SER A 68 5.35 -11.44 -1.61
N VAL A 69 4.50 -10.57 -2.16
CA VAL A 69 4.56 -9.10 -1.94
C VAL A 69 4.55 -8.74 -0.45
N GLY A 70 3.68 -9.36 0.35
CA GLY A 70 3.62 -9.10 1.79
C GLY A 70 4.90 -9.50 2.53
N SER A 71 5.49 -10.65 2.18
CA SER A 71 6.74 -11.13 2.79
C SER A 71 7.94 -10.29 2.35
N VAL A 72 7.98 -9.84 1.11
CA VAL A 72 9.02 -8.93 0.61
C VAL A 72 9.00 -7.59 1.34
N ILE A 73 7.80 -7.00 1.51
CA ILE A 73 7.63 -5.75 2.27
C ILE A 73 8.09 -5.92 3.71
N ALA A 74 7.68 -7.00 4.37
CA ALA A 74 8.08 -7.29 5.74
C ALA A 74 9.61 -7.45 5.87
N LEU A 75 10.23 -8.22 4.99
CA LEU A 75 11.67 -8.48 5.02
C LEU A 75 12.50 -7.22 4.73
N THR A 76 12.15 -6.47 3.68
CA THR A 76 12.84 -5.22 3.33
C THR A 76 12.66 -4.16 4.41
N GLY A 77 11.46 -4.06 5.01
CA GLY A 77 11.19 -3.16 6.14
C GLY A 77 12.00 -3.51 7.38
N MET A 78 12.04 -4.80 7.76
CA MET A 78 12.85 -5.27 8.90
C MET A 78 14.35 -5.06 8.67
N LEU A 79 14.84 -5.36 7.46
CA LEU A 79 16.25 -5.19 7.13
C LEU A 79 16.65 -3.70 7.17
N THR A 80 15.85 -2.84 6.55
CA THR A 80 16.05 -1.39 6.59
C THR A 80 16.02 -0.87 8.02
N GLY A 81 15.03 -1.28 8.82
CA GLY A 81 14.91 -0.89 10.23
C GLY A 81 16.12 -1.33 11.06
N LYS A 82 16.61 -2.57 10.86
CA LYS A 82 17.80 -3.08 11.54
C LYS A 82 19.06 -2.29 11.18
N LEU A 83 19.24 -1.93 9.91
CA LEU A 83 20.36 -1.10 9.46
C LEU A 83 20.30 0.31 10.06
N LEU A 84 19.11 0.91 10.15
CA LEU A 84 18.91 2.21 10.82
C LEU A 84 19.27 2.16 12.30
N VAL A 85 18.79 1.14 13.01
CA VAL A 85 19.09 0.95 14.46
C VAL A 85 20.57 0.69 14.69
N SER A 86 21.30 0.08 13.74
CA SER A 86 22.75 -0.10 13.83
C SER A 86 23.57 1.20 13.61
N GLY A 87 22.88 2.33 13.38
CA GLY A 87 23.53 3.63 13.17
C GLY A 87 23.95 3.90 11.72
N MET A 88 23.50 3.08 10.77
CA MET A 88 23.78 3.32 9.35
C MET A 88 23.09 4.60 8.86
N ASN A 89 23.73 5.31 7.94
CA ASN A 89 23.11 6.47 7.29
C ASN A 89 21.74 6.08 6.68
N PRO A 90 20.66 6.85 6.92
CA PRO A 90 19.31 6.49 6.47
C PRO A 90 19.20 6.24 4.98
N VAL A 91 19.89 7.01 4.15
CA VAL A 91 19.90 6.83 2.70
C VAL A 91 20.49 5.48 2.32
N LEU A 92 21.63 5.12 2.92
CA LEU A 92 22.28 3.82 2.67
C LEU A 92 21.43 2.66 3.18
N ALA A 93 20.78 2.80 4.34
CA ALA A 93 19.90 1.78 4.88
C ALA A 93 18.69 1.51 3.94
N ILE A 94 18.09 2.55 3.38
CA ILE A 94 17.00 2.44 2.42
C ILE A 94 17.48 1.82 1.10
N LEU A 95 18.62 2.23 0.60
CA LEU A 95 19.20 1.67 -0.64
C LEU A 95 19.49 0.17 -0.48
N ILE A 96 20.13 -0.23 0.60
CA ILE A 96 20.52 -1.63 0.82
C ILE A 96 19.32 -2.48 1.24
N GLY A 97 18.60 -2.07 2.28
CA GLY A 97 17.50 -2.84 2.87
C GLY A 97 16.21 -2.77 2.07
N GLY A 98 15.95 -1.65 1.40
CA GLY A 98 14.76 -1.47 0.57
C GLY A 98 15.01 -1.87 -0.88
N ILE A 99 15.80 -1.10 -1.61
CA ILE A 99 15.94 -1.24 -3.06
C ILE A 99 16.71 -2.51 -3.44
N PHE A 100 17.93 -2.68 -2.90
CA PHE A 100 18.77 -3.83 -3.25
C PHE A 100 18.16 -5.16 -2.79
N ALA A 101 17.68 -5.25 -1.56
CA ALA A 101 17.05 -6.47 -1.06
C ALA A 101 15.75 -6.78 -1.81
N GLY A 102 14.92 -5.77 -2.08
CA GLY A 102 13.70 -5.94 -2.87
C GLY A 102 13.98 -6.41 -4.29
N ALA A 103 14.96 -5.80 -4.97
CA ALA A 103 15.37 -6.20 -6.32
C ALA A 103 15.95 -7.63 -6.35
N ALA A 104 16.75 -8.03 -5.37
CA ALA A 104 17.32 -9.38 -5.29
C ALA A 104 16.22 -10.44 -5.12
N ILE A 105 15.24 -10.19 -4.24
CA ILE A 105 14.12 -11.11 -4.04
C ILE A 105 13.22 -11.15 -5.28
N GLY A 106 12.94 -9.99 -5.90
CA GLY A 106 12.18 -9.93 -7.14
C GLY A 106 12.85 -10.69 -8.28
N ALA A 107 14.17 -10.60 -8.41
CA ALA A 107 14.94 -11.36 -9.39
C ALA A 107 14.88 -12.87 -9.11
N LEU A 108 15.00 -13.29 -7.85
CA LEU A 108 14.87 -14.70 -7.46
C LEU A 108 13.46 -15.24 -7.77
N ASN A 109 12.42 -14.50 -7.42
CA ASN A 109 11.05 -14.87 -7.74
C ASN A 109 10.84 -14.98 -9.25
N GLY A 110 11.35 -14.02 -10.02
CA GLY A 110 11.27 -14.04 -11.48
C GLY A 110 11.97 -15.26 -12.11
N LEU A 111 13.10 -15.69 -11.55
CA LEU A 111 13.79 -16.89 -11.99
C LEU A 111 13.08 -18.20 -11.63
N LEU A 112 12.33 -18.21 -10.51
CA LEU A 112 11.60 -19.40 -10.05
C LEU A 112 10.27 -19.61 -10.79
N VAL A 113 9.70 -18.55 -11.35
CA VAL A 113 8.41 -18.59 -12.06
C VAL A 113 8.59 -18.87 -13.56
N ASN A 114 9.80 -18.72 -14.11
CA ASN A 114 10.13 -18.97 -15.50
C ASN A 114 10.61 -20.40 -15.70
#